data_1c7fb2d15ce871c04c2df29f82c6642f
#
_entry.id   1c7fb2d15ce871c04c2df29f82c6642f
#
_cell.length_a   1.000
_cell.length_b   1.000
_cell.length_c   1.000
_cell.angle_alpha   90.00
_cell.angle_beta   90.00
_cell.angle_gamma   90.00
#
_symmetry.space_group_name_H-M   'P 1'
#
loop_
_entity.id
_entity.type
_entity.pdbx_description
1 polymer ?
#
loop_
_entity_poly.entity_id
_entity_poly.type
_entity_poly.pdbx_seq_one_letter_code
_entity_poly.pdbx_strand_id
1 'polypeptide(L)'
;SDIGRAEVAPEDLRSLLKKNGEPMVMTVIIPQPGANHIEIADEAYKRIEQLQKDLPEDVTIEMMYDNTRFIRASISEVQQTIYEAFLLVVLIIFLFLRDWRVTLVPVVVIPVSLVGAFFVMYISGFSVNVLTMLAVVLSVGLVVDDAIVVAENIYVRIEQGMSPKEAGIEGSKEIFFAVVSTTITLISVFLPIVFMEGMTGRLFKEFSIVIAGSVAISSFVALTFTPMLATKLLKRREKKNWFYRKTFLNHKIWSIPIVILLFGSIGYFWKNIRSELSPLEDRSMISVNMRGPEGATFEFIRDYADRIEQIADSIAPEKQSIMTRSWEGGGSLNLILSDIKERERSQMEIAETLSKEVRKETLARAFVQQQSTFGGRRGGMPIQYVLQAPTLDKLQEFLPTFMQKVNESPVFQMADVNLRFTKPEARIEIDRDKASLLGVSTRNIAQTLQYALSGQRMGYFYMNGKQYQILGEINRQQRNTPVDLKSIYVRSNNG
;
A
#
# COMPACT_ATOMS: atom_id res chain seq x y z
N SER A 1 24.00 37.62 -31.98
CA SER A 1 23.02 37.43 -33.02
C SER A 1 21.83 38.35 -32.80
N ASP A 2 21.47 39.09 -33.85
CA ASP A 2 20.49 40.17 -33.76
C ASP A 2 19.02 39.70 -33.77
N ILE A 3 18.79 38.41 -33.98
CA ILE A 3 17.45 37.87 -34.20
C ILE A 3 17.01 36.93 -33.02
N GLY A 4 17.93 36.30 -32.34
CA GLY A 4 17.58 35.37 -31.29
C GLY A 4 18.74 34.44 -30.89
N ARG A 5 18.48 33.59 -29.95
CA ARG A 5 19.41 32.57 -29.42
C ARG A 5 18.84 31.19 -29.72
N ALA A 6 19.67 30.29 -30.25
CA ALA A 6 19.34 28.89 -30.40
C ALA A 6 20.19 28.06 -29.40
N GLU A 7 19.54 27.22 -28.63
CA GLU A 7 20.21 26.35 -27.65
C GLU A 7 19.57 24.97 -27.65
N VAL A 8 20.36 23.95 -27.30
CA VAL A 8 19.82 22.61 -27.03
C VAL A 8 19.41 22.59 -25.57
N ALA A 9 18.12 22.43 -25.35
CA ALA A 9 17.53 22.45 -23.99
C ALA A 9 16.47 21.35 -23.87
N PRO A 10 16.06 20.97 -22.66
CA PRO A 10 14.91 20.11 -22.44
C PRO A 10 13.64 20.73 -23.06
N GLU A 11 12.79 19.89 -23.64
CA GLU A 11 11.52 20.32 -24.27
C GLU A 11 10.56 20.94 -23.26
N ASP A 12 10.49 20.40 -22.07
CA ASP A 12 9.65 20.90 -20.99
C ASP A 12 10.48 21.33 -19.77
N LEU A 13 10.59 22.65 -19.59
CA LEU A 13 11.23 23.26 -18.41
C LEU A 13 10.26 23.50 -17.23
N ARG A 14 9.00 23.06 -17.36
CA ARG A 14 7.94 23.28 -16.36
C ARG A 14 7.74 22.09 -15.45
N SER A 15 8.71 21.21 -15.37
CA SER A 15 8.74 20.08 -14.45
C SER A 15 10.14 19.98 -13.83
N LEU A 16 10.20 19.93 -12.51
CA LEU A 16 11.44 19.79 -11.77
C LEU A 16 11.28 18.70 -10.72
N LEU A 17 12.27 17.82 -10.64
CA LEU A 17 12.38 16.81 -9.60
C LEU A 17 13.66 17.08 -8.81
N LYS A 18 13.55 17.06 -7.46
CA LYS A 18 14.66 17.26 -6.55
C LYS A 18 14.74 16.13 -5.55
N LYS A 19 15.95 15.84 -5.07
CA LYS A 19 16.22 15.03 -3.89
C LYS A 19 17.01 15.87 -2.90
N ASN A 20 16.47 16.08 -1.73
CA ASN A 20 17.09 16.93 -0.68
C ASN A 20 17.53 18.31 -1.20
N GLY A 21 16.69 18.95 -2.02
CA GLY A 21 16.97 20.24 -2.67
C GLY A 21 17.75 20.19 -3.97
N GLU A 22 18.41 19.09 -4.31
CA GLU A 22 19.22 18.96 -5.52
C GLU A 22 18.43 18.42 -6.71
N PRO A 23 18.53 19.02 -7.90
CA PRO A 23 17.87 18.52 -9.09
C PRO A 23 18.32 17.11 -9.48
N MET A 24 17.37 16.25 -9.84
CA MET A 24 17.66 14.89 -10.30
C MET A 24 16.76 14.43 -11.44
N VAL A 25 17.13 13.32 -12.09
CA VAL A 25 16.30 12.61 -13.06
C VAL A 25 15.89 11.27 -12.43
N MET A 26 14.62 10.93 -12.51
CA MET A 26 14.08 9.68 -11.97
C MET A 26 13.63 8.74 -13.10
N THR A 27 14.11 7.51 -13.05
CA THR A 27 13.60 6.41 -13.87
C THR A 27 12.72 5.51 -12.99
N VAL A 28 11.52 5.18 -13.43
CA VAL A 28 10.57 4.33 -12.71
C VAL A 28 10.45 2.99 -13.42
N ILE A 29 10.70 1.91 -12.69
CA ILE A 29 10.44 0.55 -13.17
C ILE A 29 9.03 0.17 -12.73
N ILE A 30 8.15 -0.08 -13.71
CA ILE A 30 6.76 -0.49 -13.47
C ILE A 30 6.64 -1.97 -13.81
N PRO A 31 6.39 -2.85 -12.81
CA PRO A 31 6.17 -4.27 -13.05
C PRO A 31 4.93 -4.52 -13.90
N GLN A 32 4.98 -5.53 -14.75
CA GLN A 32 3.78 -6.01 -15.42
C GLN A 32 2.81 -6.68 -14.43
N PRO A 33 1.50 -6.66 -14.71
CA PRO A 33 0.53 -7.39 -13.88
C PRO A 33 0.91 -8.87 -13.75
N GLY A 34 0.95 -9.37 -12.53
CA GLY A 34 1.31 -10.76 -12.22
C GLY A 34 2.81 -11.06 -12.16
N ALA A 35 3.70 -10.08 -12.42
CA ALA A 35 5.13 -10.28 -12.29
C ALA A 35 5.57 -10.29 -10.82
N ASN A 36 6.66 -10.99 -10.53
CA ASN A 36 7.27 -11.04 -9.21
C ASN A 36 8.05 -9.75 -8.92
N HIS A 37 7.50 -8.89 -8.07
CA HIS A 37 8.11 -7.59 -7.73
C HIS A 37 9.48 -7.73 -7.07
N ILE A 38 9.68 -8.77 -6.23
CA ILE A 38 10.95 -9.01 -5.52
C ILE A 38 12.06 -9.36 -6.51
N GLU A 39 11.78 -10.27 -7.45
CA GLU A 39 12.74 -10.70 -8.46
C GLU A 39 13.14 -9.55 -9.40
N ILE A 40 12.16 -8.74 -9.80
CA ILE A 40 12.42 -7.53 -10.61
C ILE A 40 13.31 -6.54 -9.85
N ALA A 41 13.06 -6.32 -8.56
CA ALA A 41 13.88 -5.43 -7.75
C ALA A 41 15.31 -5.98 -7.62
N ASP A 42 15.49 -7.29 -7.36
CA ASP A 42 16.81 -7.91 -7.26
C ASP A 42 17.61 -7.79 -8.56
N GLU A 43 16.95 -7.98 -9.70
CA GLU A 43 17.58 -7.80 -11.00
C GLU A 43 17.90 -6.31 -11.28
N ALA A 44 17.03 -5.40 -10.86
CA ALA A 44 17.26 -3.95 -10.97
C ALA A 44 18.50 -3.54 -10.15
N TYR A 45 18.63 -4.00 -8.90
CA TYR A 45 19.82 -3.73 -8.08
C TYR A 45 21.10 -4.20 -8.74
N LYS A 46 21.13 -5.43 -9.26
CA LYS A 46 22.30 -5.97 -9.98
C LYS A 46 22.68 -5.12 -11.19
N ARG A 47 21.67 -4.69 -11.98
CA ARG A 47 21.92 -3.85 -13.16
C ARG A 47 22.38 -2.46 -12.79
N ILE A 48 21.84 -1.86 -11.75
CA ILE A 48 22.29 -0.55 -11.24
C ILE A 48 23.76 -0.63 -10.83
N GLU A 49 24.17 -1.69 -10.12
CA GLU A 49 25.58 -1.89 -9.73
C GLU A 49 26.53 -2.03 -10.95
N GLN A 50 26.04 -2.68 -12.01
CA GLN A 50 26.81 -2.78 -13.26
C GLN A 50 26.89 -1.44 -13.99
N LEU A 51 25.75 -0.76 -14.14
CA LEU A 51 25.68 0.54 -14.81
C LEU A 51 26.50 1.61 -14.09
N GLN A 52 26.56 1.60 -12.75
CA GLN A 52 27.36 2.55 -11.99
C GLN A 52 28.86 2.51 -12.35
N LYS A 53 29.37 1.34 -12.77
CA LYS A 53 30.78 1.19 -13.21
C LYS A 53 31.07 1.85 -14.55
N ASP A 54 30.05 2.01 -15.39
CA ASP A 54 30.13 2.58 -16.73
C ASP A 54 29.82 4.08 -16.78
N LEU A 55 29.38 4.65 -15.65
CA LEU A 55 29.04 6.07 -15.55
C LEU A 55 30.25 6.95 -15.24
N PRO A 56 30.25 8.21 -15.67
CA PRO A 56 31.20 9.22 -15.22
C PRO A 56 31.21 9.34 -13.68
N GLU A 57 32.34 9.73 -13.11
CA GLU A 57 32.51 9.84 -11.64
C GLU A 57 31.58 10.84 -10.97
N ASP A 58 31.08 11.82 -11.73
CA ASP A 58 30.14 12.87 -11.26
C ASP A 58 28.67 12.45 -11.38
N VAL A 59 28.36 11.26 -11.90
CA VAL A 59 27.00 10.73 -12.02
C VAL A 59 26.81 9.52 -11.13
N THR A 60 25.81 9.60 -10.24
CA THR A 60 25.45 8.48 -9.34
C THR A 60 24.03 7.99 -9.62
N ILE A 61 23.82 6.69 -9.57
CA ILE A 61 22.49 6.07 -9.59
C ILE A 61 22.19 5.53 -8.20
N GLU A 62 21.09 5.98 -7.62
CA GLU A 62 20.60 5.47 -6.35
C GLU A 62 19.19 4.94 -6.44
N MET A 63 18.90 3.87 -5.72
CA MET A 63 17.53 3.40 -5.53
C MET A 63 16.83 4.31 -4.54
N MET A 64 15.93 5.15 -5.04
CA MET A 64 15.23 6.14 -4.25
C MET A 64 14.11 5.55 -3.39
N TYR A 65 13.31 4.69 -3.98
CA TYR A 65 12.18 4.06 -3.34
C TYR A 65 11.96 2.64 -3.87
N ASP A 66 11.90 1.68 -2.98
CA ASP A 66 11.68 0.28 -3.27
C ASP A 66 10.48 -0.26 -2.47
N ASN A 67 9.37 -0.47 -3.16
CA ASN A 67 8.16 -1.07 -2.59
C ASN A 67 8.40 -2.48 -2.03
N THR A 68 9.43 -3.18 -2.53
CA THR A 68 9.69 -4.56 -2.11
C THR A 68 10.31 -4.64 -0.72
N ARG A 69 10.91 -3.56 -0.20
CA ARG A 69 11.41 -3.49 1.18
C ARG A 69 10.31 -3.81 2.19
N PHE A 70 9.14 -3.18 2.02
CA PHE A 70 7.98 -3.46 2.86
C PHE A 70 7.50 -4.91 2.73
N ILE A 71 7.44 -5.43 1.50
CA ILE A 71 7.03 -6.83 1.24
C ILE A 71 8.01 -7.80 1.91
N ARG A 72 9.32 -7.57 1.77
CA ARG A 72 10.37 -8.40 2.39
C ARG A 72 10.31 -8.35 3.91
N ALA A 73 10.16 -7.16 4.50
CA ALA A 73 10.02 -6.98 5.94
C ALA A 73 8.78 -7.74 6.45
N SER A 74 7.63 -7.58 5.79
CA SER A 74 6.40 -8.30 6.17
C SER A 74 6.55 -9.81 6.07
N ILE A 75 7.18 -10.34 5.02
CA ILE A 75 7.44 -11.78 4.89
C ILE A 75 8.37 -12.26 6.00
N SER A 76 9.42 -11.50 6.31
CA SER A 76 10.37 -11.84 7.39
C SER A 76 9.71 -11.86 8.76
N GLU A 77 8.86 -10.87 9.07
CA GLU A 77 8.09 -10.83 10.32
C GLU A 77 7.12 -12.01 10.43
N VAL A 78 6.44 -12.35 9.33
CA VAL A 78 5.54 -13.53 9.34
C VAL A 78 6.34 -14.82 9.52
N GLN A 79 7.51 -14.96 8.88
CA GLN A 79 8.39 -16.12 9.12
C GLN A 79 8.81 -16.22 10.60
N GLN A 80 9.22 -15.12 11.22
CA GLN A 80 9.53 -15.07 12.64
C GLN A 80 8.32 -15.48 13.48
N THR A 81 7.13 -14.95 13.17
CA THR A 81 5.89 -15.30 13.86
C THR A 81 5.56 -16.79 13.75
N ILE A 82 5.84 -17.45 12.62
CA ILE A 82 5.66 -18.91 12.48
C ILE A 82 6.56 -19.65 13.49
N TYR A 83 7.82 -19.24 13.63
CA TYR A 83 8.73 -19.87 14.61
C TYR A 83 8.28 -19.63 16.04
N GLU A 84 7.86 -18.41 16.38
CA GLU A 84 7.37 -18.06 17.72
C GLU A 84 6.08 -18.81 18.04
N ALA A 85 5.12 -18.84 17.11
CA ALA A 85 3.88 -19.61 17.26
C ALA A 85 4.16 -21.11 17.44
N PHE A 86 5.06 -21.68 16.65
CA PHE A 86 5.47 -23.07 16.77
C PHE A 86 6.05 -23.36 18.16
N LEU A 87 7.00 -22.54 18.63
CA LEU A 87 7.60 -22.70 19.97
C LEU A 87 6.57 -22.57 21.08
N LEU A 88 5.66 -21.60 20.99
CA LEU A 88 4.62 -21.38 21.97
C LEU A 88 3.65 -22.57 22.03
N VAL A 89 3.24 -23.07 20.87
CA VAL A 89 2.37 -24.25 20.76
C VAL A 89 3.05 -25.48 21.37
N VAL A 90 4.31 -25.72 21.05
CA VAL A 90 5.10 -26.83 21.65
C VAL A 90 5.18 -26.70 23.15
N LEU A 91 5.43 -25.49 23.68
CA LEU A 91 5.48 -25.22 25.12
C LEU A 91 4.14 -25.51 25.79
N ILE A 92 3.03 -25.02 25.22
CA ILE A 92 1.69 -25.23 25.74
C ILE A 92 1.34 -26.72 25.76
N ILE A 93 1.55 -27.43 24.66
CA ILE A 93 1.31 -28.86 24.56
C ILE A 93 2.12 -29.60 25.64
N PHE A 94 3.39 -29.27 25.82
CA PHE A 94 4.25 -29.86 26.83
C PHE A 94 3.77 -29.59 28.24
N LEU A 95 3.31 -28.38 28.56
CA LEU A 95 2.76 -28.02 29.86
C LEU A 95 1.49 -28.82 30.20
N PHE A 96 0.63 -29.05 29.21
CA PHE A 96 -0.62 -29.79 29.39
C PHE A 96 -0.39 -31.30 29.45
N LEU A 97 0.35 -31.87 28.50
CA LEU A 97 0.58 -33.31 28.42
C LEU A 97 1.65 -33.81 29.41
N ARG A 98 2.58 -32.91 29.81
CA ARG A 98 3.67 -33.19 30.78
C ARG A 98 4.50 -34.44 30.46
N ASP A 99 4.47 -34.88 29.24
CA ASP A 99 5.27 -35.98 28.72
C ASP A 99 5.87 -35.57 27.34
N TRP A 100 7.19 -35.57 27.26
CA TRP A 100 7.89 -35.17 26.04
C TRP A 100 7.61 -36.10 24.84
N ARG A 101 7.30 -37.38 25.11
CA ARG A 101 6.99 -38.36 24.06
C ARG A 101 5.62 -38.12 23.46
N VAL A 102 4.64 -37.81 24.28
CA VAL A 102 3.28 -37.46 23.84
C VAL A 102 3.32 -36.12 23.08
N THR A 103 4.09 -35.16 23.60
CA THR A 103 4.30 -33.85 22.97
C THR A 103 4.98 -33.97 21.61
N LEU A 104 5.94 -34.87 21.45
CA LEU A 104 6.69 -35.02 20.21
C LEU A 104 5.80 -35.42 19.01
N VAL A 105 4.69 -36.13 19.27
CA VAL A 105 3.78 -36.57 18.20
C VAL A 105 3.16 -35.37 17.46
N PRO A 106 2.40 -34.46 18.11
CA PRO A 106 1.88 -33.29 17.43
C PRO A 106 2.98 -32.32 16.94
N VAL A 107 4.11 -32.22 17.63
CA VAL A 107 5.24 -31.37 17.23
C VAL A 107 5.79 -31.76 15.85
N VAL A 108 5.88 -33.06 15.55
CA VAL A 108 6.34 -33.53 14.23
C VAL A 108 5.25 -33.37 13.17
N VAL A 109 3.98 -33.42 13.55
CA VAL A 109 2.84 -33.23 12.61
C VAL A 109 2.76 -31.80 12.07
N ILE A 110 3.09 -30.79 12.89
CA ILE A 110 3.02 -29.37 12.47
C ILE A 110 3.84 -29.10 11.20
N PRO A 111 5.17 -29.37 11.15
CA PRO A 111 5.96 -29.14 9.95
C PRO A 111 5.43 -29.88 8.72
N VAL A 112 4.96 -31.13 8.88
CA VAL A 112 4.43 -31.92 7.77
C VAL A 112 3.17 -31.27 7.21
N SER A 113 2.29 -30.77 8.08
CA SER A 113 1.06 -30.09 7.66
C SER A 113 1.34 -28.72 7.03
N LEU A 114 2.37 -27.99 7.53
CA LEU A 114 2.81 -26.73 6.90
C LEU A 114 3.35 -26.95 5.49
N VAL A 115 4.12 -28.01 5.27
CA VAL A 115 4.54 -28.37 3.90
C VAL A 115 3.31 -28.64 3.02
N GLY A 116 2.28 -29.28 3.60
CA GLY A 116 0.99 -29.44 2.93
C GLY A 116 0.31 -28.12 2.56
N ALA A 117 0.37 -27.09 3.42
CA ALA A 117 -0.14 -25.76 3.12
C ALA A 117 0.56 -25.13 1.91
N PHE A 118 1.90 -25.20 1.85
CA PHE A 118 2.68 -24.74 0.70
C PHE A 118 2.36 -25.54 -0.57
N PHE A 119 2.10 -26.84 -0.44
CA PHE A 119 1.66 -27.67 -1.57
C PHE A 119 0.30 -27.23 -2.12
N VAL A 120 -0.66 -26.89 -1.25
CA VAL A 120 -1.95 -26.30 -1.67
C VAL A 120 -1.75 -24.99 -2.41
N MET A 121 -0.88 -24.10 -1.89
CA MET A 121 -0.54 -22.87 -2.58
C MET A 121 0.02 -23.11 -3.98
N TYR A 122 0.95 -24.06 -4.11
CA TYR A 122 1.58 -24.42 -5.37
C TYR A 122 0.56 -24.93 -6.42
N ILE A 123 -0.32 -25.86 -6.04
CA ILE A 123 -1.35 -26.40 -6.95
C ILE A 123 -2.36 -25.34 -7.35
N SER A 124 -2.71 -24.43 -6.41
CA SER A 124 -3.66 -23.34 -6.66
C SER A 124 -3.06 -22.18 -7.46
N GLY A 125 -1.76 -22.20 -7.74
CA GLY A 125 -1.06 -21.13 -8.46
C GLY A 125 -0.94 -19.82 -7.64
N PHE A 126 -0.98 -19.92 -6.30
CA PHE A 126 -0.88 -18.77 -5.42
C PHE A 126 0.57 -18.38 -5.16
N SER A 127 0.80 -17.07 -5.03
CA SER A 127 2.10 -16.53 -4.66
C SER A 127 2.30 -16.53 -3.13
N VAL A 128 3.56 -16.53 -2.71
CA VAL A 128 3.91 -16.22 -1.32
C VAL A 128 3.73 -14.72 -1.11
N ASN A 129 2.71 -14.33 -0.39
CA ASN A 129 2.39 -12.95 -0.03
C ASN A 129 1.97 -12.85 1.44
N VAL A 130 1.79 -11.64 1.95
CA VAL A 130 1.45 -11.41 3.37
C VAL A 130 0.19 -12.16 3.79
N LEU A 131 -0.85 -12.21 2.93
CA LEU A 131 -2.12 -12.86 3.25
C LEU A 131 -2.01 -14.39 3.25
N THR A 132 -1.33 -14.98 2.25
CA THR A 132 -1.10 -16.42 2.21
C THR A 132 -0.21 -16.88 3.35
N MET A 133 0.80 -16.08 3.72
CA MET A 133 1.65 -16.38 4.88
C MET A 133 0.91 -16.23 6.21
N LEU A 134 0.02 -15.23 6.33
CA LEU A 134 -0.87 -15.11 7.50
C LEU A 134 -1.80 -16.33 7.63
N ALA A 135 -2.30 -16.85 6.51
CA ALA A 135 -3.07 -18.11 6.50
C ALA A 135 -2.24 -19.29 7.02
N VAL A 136 -0.96 -19.36 6.63
CA VAL A 136 -0.03 -20.38 7.14
C VAL A 136 0.18 -20.25 8.64
N VAL A 137 0.39 -19.02 9.17
CA VAL A 137 0.50 -18.78 10.63
C VAL A 137 -0.74 -19.24 11.37
N LEU A 138 -1.91 -18.86 10.90
CA LEU A 138 -3.17 -19.26 11.52
C LEU A 138 -3.38 -20.77 11.46
N SER A 139 -2.94 -21.40 10.38
CA SER A 139 -3.00 -22.85 10.20
C SER A 139 -2.18 -23.61 11.24
N VAL A 140 -1.08 -23.04 11.78
CA VAL A 140 -0.27 -23.69 12.83
C VAL A 140 -1.13 -24.09 14.04
N GLY A 141 -1.99 -23.17 14.48
CA GLY A 141 -2.91 -23.45 15.62
C GLY A 141 -4.01 -24.45 15.27
N LEU A 142 -4.66 -24.29 14.11
CA LEU A 142 -5.77 -25.14 13.68
C LEU A 142 -5.35 -26.57 13.36
N VAL A 143 -4.15 -26.73 12.83
CA VAL A 143 -3.57 -28.02 12.40
C VAL A 143 -3.21 -28.91 13.58
N VAL A 144 -2.81 -28.31 14.68
CA VAL A 144 -2.33 -29.03 15.88
C VAL A 144 -3.47 -29.72 16.63
N ASP A 145 -4.68 -29.14 16.61
CA ASP A 145 -5.81 -29.61 17.40
C ASP A 145 -6.18 -31.08 17.08
N ASP A 146 -6.29 -31.41 15.81
CA ASP A 146 -6.61 -32.78 15.37
C ASP A 146 -5.52 -33.77 15.82
N ALA A 147 -4.25 -33.41 15.70
CA ALA A 147 -3.15 -34.28 16.12
C ALA A 147 -3.08 -34.48 17.64
N ILE A 148 -3.42 -33.45 18.44
CA ILE A 148 -3.48 -33.54 19.90
C ILE A 148 -4.59 -34.50 20.30
N VAL A 149 -5.80 -34.32 19.75
CA VAL A 149 -6.96 -35.17 20.08
C VAL A 149 -6.69 -36.63 19.75
N VAL A 150 -6.10 -36.91 18.58
CA VAL A 150 -5.72 -38.28 18.19
C VAL A 150 -4.67 -38.86 19.12
N ALA A 151 -3.59 -38.10 19.40
CA ALA A 151 -2.53 -38.57 20.30
C ALA A 151 -3.00 -38.80 21.71
N GLU A 152 -3.85 -37.92 22.26
CA GLU A 152 -4.43 -38.03 23.61
C GLU A 152 -5.33 -39.26 23.73
N ASN A 153 -6.23 -39.50 22.77
CA ASN A 153 -7.11 -40.65 22.79
C ASN A 153 -6.32 -41.98 22.78
N ILE A 154 -5.30 -42.05 21.91
CA ILE A 154 -4.39 -43.21 21.85
C ILE A 154 -3.66 -43.38 23.20
N TYR A 155 -3.17 -42.28 23.79
CA TYR A 155 -2.44 -42.29 25.04
C TYR A 155 -3.31 -42.78 26.20
N VAL A 156 -4.55 -42.30 26.30
CA VAL A 156 -5.53 -42.76 27.33
C VAL A 156 -5.75 -44.29 27.26
N ARG A 157 -5.84 -44.84 26.04
CA ARG A 157 -6.00 -46.30 25.87
C ARG A 157 -4.75 -47.10 26.28
N ILE A 158 -3.56 -46.55 26.01
CA ILE A 158 -2.30 -47.14 26.49
C ILE A 158 -2.26 -47.12 28.03
N GLU A 159 -2.72 -46.04 28.67
CA GLU A 159 -2.84 -45.97 30.15
C GLU A 159 -3.84 -46.99 30.70
N GLN A 160 -4.91 -47.29 29.98
CA GLN A 160 -5.89 -48.33 30.33
C GLN A 160 -5.37 -49.74 30.16
N GLY A 161 -4.16 -49.95 29.62
CA GLY A 161 -3.49 -51.24 29.55
C GLY A 161 -3.50 -51.88 28.18
N MET A 162 -4.01 -51.20 27.13
CA MET A 162 -3.92 -51.71 25.75
C MET A 162 -2.48 -51.68 25.26
N SER A 163 -2.14 -52.60 24.35
CA SER A 163 -0.86 -52.52 23.66
C SER A 163 -0.81 -51.26 22.78
N PRO A 164 0.35 -50.61 22.57
CA PRO A 164 0.45 -49.39 21.76
C PRO A 164 -0.15 -49.55 20.34
N LYS A 165 -0.02 -50.74 19.76
CA LYS A 165 -0.54 -51.04 18.41
C LYS A 165 -2.07 -51.13 18.39
N GLU A 166 -2.67 -51.82 19.36
CA GLU A 166 -4.14 -51.93 19.51
C GLU A 166 -4.73 -50.55 19.86
N ALA A 167 -4.11 -49.83 20.81
CA ALA A 167 -4.53 -48.49 21.20
C ALA A 167 -4.51 -47.52 20.01
N GLY A 168 -3.50 -47.64 19.13
CA GLY A 168 -3.42 -46.85 17.88
C GLY A 168 -4.58 -47.10 16.93
N ILE A 169 -4.96 -48.38 16.74
CA ILE A 169 -6.06 -48.75 15.84
C ILE A 169 -7.42 -48.34 16.44
N GLU A 170 -7.69 -48.77 17.67
CA GLU A 170 -8.98 -48.50 18.31
C GLU A 170 -9.18 -47.01 18.65
N GLY A 171 -8.12 -46.35 19.14
CA GLY A 171 -8.17 -44.91 19.42
C GLY A 171 -8.42 -44.05 18.18
N SER A 172 -7.83 -44.41 17.06
CA SER A 172 -8.06 -43.67 15.79
C SER A 172 -9.45 -43.91 15.23
N LYS A 173 -9.98 -45.16 15.32
CA LYS A 173 -11.34 -45.47 14.85
C LYS A 173 -12.40 -44.69 15.62
N GLU A 174 -12.26 -44.59 16.93
CA GLU A 174 -13.24 -43.92 17.78
C GLU A 174 -13.40 -42.43 17.45
N ILE A 175 -12.30 -41.74 17.17
CA ILE A 175 -12.32 -40.32 16.93
C ILE A 175 -12.36 -39.95 15.46
N PHE A 176 -12.34 -40.93 14.54
CA PHE A 176 -12.31 -40.69 13.09
C PHE A 176 -13.42 -39.72 12.65
N PHE A 177 -14.68 -40.02 13.02
CA PHE A 177 -15.82 -39.17 12.66
C PHE A 177 -15.77 -37.79 13.32
N ALA A 178 -15.24 -37.69 14.54
CA ALA A 178 -15.08 -36.41 15.22
C ALA A 178 -14.10 -35.52 14.45
N VAL A 179 -12.91 -36.04 14.11
CA VAL A 179 -11.90 -35.30 13.36
C VAL A 179 -12.38 -34.90 11.95
N VAL A 180 -13.06 -35.81 11.23
CA VAL A 180 -13.64 -35.50 9.93
C VAL A 180 -14.73 -34.42 10.05
N SER A 181 -15.57 -34.50 11.08
CA SER A 181 -16.64 -33.52 11.31
C SER A 181 -16.08 -32.13 11.64
N THR A 182 -15.06 -32.03 12.50
CA THR A 182 -14.39 -30.75 12.82
C THR A 182 -13.73 -30.15 11.58
N THR A 183 -13.05 -30.97 10.79
CA THR A 183 -12.45 -30.57 9.52
C THR A 183 -13.45 -29.99 8.53
N ILE A 184 -14.58 -30.70 8.30
CA ILE A 184 -15.66 -30.23 7.42
C ILE A 184 -16.25 -28.93 7.96
N THR A 185 -16.44 -28.82 9.26
CA THR A 185 -16.96 -27.59 9.90
C THR A 185 -16.02 -26.41 9.66
N LEU A 186 -14.72 -26.59 9.89
CA LEU A 186 -13.73 -25.54 9.65
C LEU A 186 -13.66 -25.12 8.17
N ILE A 187 -13.65 -26.08 7.25
CA ILE A 187 -13.68 -25.77 5.82
C ILE A 187 -14.95 -25.00 5.47
N SER A 188 -16.10 -25.39 6.02
CA SER A 188 -17.39 -24.73 5.75
C SER A 188 -17.45 -23.30 6.27
N VAL A 189 -16.64 -22.94 7.27
CA VAL A 189 -16.50 -21.53 7.76
C VAL A 189 -15.73 -20.68 6.78
N PHE A 190 -14.65 -21.21 6.20
CA PHE A 190 -13.79 -20.45 5.29
C PHE A 190 -14.27 -20.47 3.82
N LEU A 191 -14.99 -21.50 3.40
CA LEU A 191 -15.44 -21.67 2.02
C LEU A 191 -16.32 -20.50 1.50
N PRO A 192 -17.26 -19.92 2.25
CA PRO A 192 -18.09 -18.81 1.76
C PRO A 192 -17.28 -17.57 1.35
N ILE A 193 -16.12 -17.34 1.99
CA ILE A 193 -15.25 -16.20 1.67
C ILE A 193 -14.71 -16.30 0.23
N VAL A 194 -14.54 -17.51 -0.30
CA VAL A 194 -14.06 -17.76 -1.67
C VAL A 194 -15.05 -17.21 -2.72
N PHE A 195 -16.33 -17.15 -2.37
CA PHE A 195 -17.42 -16.68 -3.25
C PHE A 195 -17.75 -15.19 -3.05
N MET A 196 -17.07 -14.51 -2.15
CA MET A 196 -17.28 -13.08 -1.95
C MET A 196 -16.80 -12.29 -3.17
N GLU A 197 -17.62 -11.33 -3.60
CA GLU A 197 -17.28 -10.43 -4.69
C GLU A 197 -16.54 -9.18 -4.18
N GLY A 198 -15.99 -8.41 -5.11
CA GLY A 198 -15.32 -7.15 -4.84
C GLY A 198 -13.87 -7.32 -4.37
N MET A 199 -13.33 -6.27 -3.79
CA MET A 199 -11.92 -6.20 -3.38
C MET A 199 -11.63 -7.13 -2.21
N THR A 200 -12.50 -7.14 -1.22
CA THR A 200 -12.39 -8.00 -0.02
C THR A 200 -12.36 -9.47 -0.41
N GLY A 201 -13.27 -9.89 -1.31
CA GLY A 201 -13.29 -11.27 -1.80
C GLY A 201 -11.99 -11.66 -2.49
N ARG A 202 -11.44 -10.80 -3.35
CA ARG A 202 -10.16 -11.07 -4.03
C ARG A 202 -9.00 -11.22 -3.05
N LEU A 203 -8.92 -10.37 -2.05
CA LEU A 203 -7.87 -10.40 -1.04
C LEU A 203 -7.93 -11.67 -0.18
N PHE A 204 -9.12 -12.04 0.29
CA PHE A 204 -9.27 -13.15 1.23
C PHE A 204 -9.50 -14.51 0.56
N LYS A 205 -9.67 -14.57 -0.77
CA LYS A 205 -9.82 -15.83 -1.51
C LYS A 205 -8.63 -16.77 -1.32
N GLU A 206 -7.41 -16.26 -1.54
CA GLU A 206 -6.17 -17.04 -1.38
C GLU A 206 -6.00 -17.49 0.06
N PHE A 207 -6.19 -16.57 1.02
CA PHE A 207 -6.16 -16.85 2.45
C PHE A 207 -7.10 -18.00 2.84
N SER A 208 -8.34 -17.96 2.38
CA SER A 208 -9.35 -18.96 2.73
C SER A 208 -9.07 -20.34 2.14
N ILE A 209 -8.60 -20.40 0.88
CA ILE A 209 -8.23 -21.66 0.22
C ILE A 209 -7.01 -22.29 0.91
N VAL A 210 -6.02 -21.48 1.29
CA VAL A 210 -4.82 -21.97 2.00
C VAL A 210 -5.20 -22.55 3.35
N ILE A 211 -6.05 -21.89 4.14
CA ILE A 211 -6.51 -22.42 5.42
C ILE A 211 -7.32 -23.70 5.22
N ALA A 212 -8.32 -23.68 4.37
CA ALA A 212 -9.16 -24.84 4.13
C ALA A 212 -8.35 -26.07 3.67
N GLY A 213 -7.40 -25.84 2.76
CA GLY A 213 -6.49 -26.87 2.29
C GLY A 213 -5.54 -27.38 3.37
N SER A 214 -5.00 -26.47 4.20
CA SER A 214 -4.12 -26.83 5.31
C SER A 214 -4.84 -27.70 6.34
N VAL A 215 -6.07 -27.35 6.70
CA VAL A 215 -6.91 -28.11 7.63
C VAL A 215 -7.25 -29.48 7.06
N ALA A 216 -7.59 -29.57 5.77
CA ALA A 216 -7.86 -30.85 5.12
C ALA A 216 -6.65 -31.79 5.14
N ILE A 217 -5.46 -31.27 4.81
CA ILE A 217 -4.20 -32.04 4.85
C ILE A 217 -3.85 -32.43 6.30
N SER A 218 -4.05 -31.49 7.25
CA SER A 218 -3.82 -31.77 8.66
C SER A 218 -4.64 -32.94 9.17
N SER A 219 -5.93 -32.94 8.88
CA SER A 219 -6.83 -34.04 9.24
C SER A 219 -6.35 -35.38 8.67
N PHE A 220 -5.95 -35.39 7.39
CA PHE A 220 -5.36 -36.59 6.79
C PHE A 220 -4.09 -37.04 7.50
N VAL A 221 -3.18 -36.13 7.83
CA VAL A 221 -1.93 -36.42 8.55
C VAL A 221 -2.25 -36.88 9.98
N ALA A 222 -3.20 -36.22 10.67
CA ALA A 222 -3.64 -36.60 12.02
C ALA A 222 -4.23 -37.99 12.07
N LEU A 223 -4.99 -38.42 11.07
CA LEU A 223 -5.62 -39.74 11.03
C LEU A 223 -4.68 -40.86 10.53
N THR A 224 -3.60 -40.52 9.84
CA THR A 224 -2.67 -41.51 9.29
C THR A 224 -1.32 -41.52 10.00
N PHE A 225 -0.66 -40.40 10.03
CA PHE A 225 0.72 -40.27 10.53
C PHE A 225 0.79 -40.21 12.06
N THR A 226 -0.17 -39.52 12.70
CA THR A 226 -0.23 -39.41 14.16
C THR A 226 -0.37 -40.77 14.86
N PRO A 227 -1.30 -41.67 14.46
CA PRO A 227 -1.39 -43.00 15.04
C PRO A 227 -0.13 -43.83 14.87
N MET A 228 0.49 -43.75 13.68
CA MET A 228 1.76 -44.44 13.40
C MET A 228 2.87 -43.99 14.36
N LEU A 229 3.04 -42.66 14.55
CA LEU A 229 4.02 -42.13 15.48
C LEU A 229 3.67 -42.48 16.95
N ALA A 230 2.41 -42.35 17.34
CA ALA A 230 1.93 -42.63 18.68
C ALA A 230 2.20 -44.08 19.08
N THR A 231 1.97 -45.03 18.19
CA THR A 231 2.25 -46.47 18.48
C THR A 231 3.72 -46.77 18.72
N LYS A 232 4.63 -45.96 18.14
CA LYS A 232 6.09 -46.15 18.29
C LYS A 232 6.68 -45.38 19.46
N LEU A 233 6.13 -44.22 19.79
CA LEU A 233 6.71 -43.29 20.77
C LEU A 233 6.08 -43.38 22.15
N LEU A 234 4.76 -43.67 22.24
CA LEU A 234 4.03 -43.65 23.51
C LEU A 234 4.29 -44.92 24.34
N LYS A 235 4.46 -44.69 25.63
CA LYS A 235 4.62 -45.77 26.64
C LYS A 235 3.75 -45.46 27.87
N ARG A 236 3.30 -46.51 28.54
CA ARG A 236 2.50 -46.41 29.77
C ARG A 236 3.25 -45.68 30.87
N ARG A 237 2.60 -44.73 31.55
CA ARG A 237 3.13 -43.98 32.70
C ARG A 237 2.17 -44.06 33.89
N GLU A 238 2.68 -44.32 35.09
CA GLU A 238 1.87 -44.57 36.29
C GLU A 238 1.58 -43.32 37.15
N LYS A 239 1.53 -42.10 36.63
CA LYS A 239 1.29 -40.93 37.49
C LYS A 239 -0.08 -40.27 37.23
N LYS A 240 -0.95 -40.27 38.23
CA LYS A 240 -2.26 -39.57 38.25
C LYS A 240 -2.13 -38.07 38.47
N ASN A 241 -2.82 -37.28 37.68
CA ASN A 241 -2.90 -35.81 37.80
C ASN A 241 -3.86 -35.40 38.94
N TRP A 242 -3.29 -35.01 40.09
CA TRP A 242 -4.03 -34.53 41.28
C TRP A 242 -4.58 -33.09 41.09
N PHE A 243 -3.89 -32.22 40.36
CA PHE A 243 -4.20 -30.78 40.27
C PHE A 243 -5.52 -30.48 39.53
N TYR A 244 -5.79 -31.18 38.42
CA TYR A 244 -6.96 -30.95 37.57
C TYR A 244 -8.29 -31.28 38.24
N ARG A 245 -8.29 -32.34 39.05
CA ARG A 245 -9.48 -32.82 39.72
C ARG A 245 -9.95 -31.92 40.87
N LYS A 246 -9.05 -31.18 41.51
CA LYS A 246 -9.37 -30.38 42.72
C LYS A 246 -9.83 -28.95 42.36
N THR A 247 -9.41 -28.36 41.26
CA THR A 247 -9.63 -26.95 40.97
C THR A 247 -10.83 -26.69 40.08
N PHE A 248 -11.01 -27.44 39.01
CA PHE A 248 -12.06 -27.13 38.02
C PHE A 248 -13.36 -27.92 38.18
N LEU A 249 -13.27 -29.20 38.55
CA LEU A 249 -14.47 -30.05 38.64
C LEU A 249 -15.39 -29.74 39.84
N ASN A 250 -14.86 -29.16 40.92
CA ASN A 250 -15.63 -28.82 42.11
C ASN A 250 -16.37 -27.48 42.04
N HIS A 251 -16.09 -26.65 41.05
CA HIS A 251 -16.64 -25.28 40.93
C HIS A 251 -17.37 -25.04 39.60
N LYS A 252 -18.14 -26.02 39.12
CA LYS A 252 -18.85 -25.97 37.82
C LYS A 252 -19.79 -24.75 37.66
N ILE A 253 -20.34 -24.26 38.77
CA ILE A 253 -21.28 -23.10 38.77
C ILE A 253 -20.62 -21.81 38.32
N TRP A 254 -19.31 -21.64 38.51
CA TRP A 254 -18.59 -20.44 38.07
C TRP A 254 -18.43 -20.30 36.54
N SER A 255 -18.65 -21.38 35.78
CA SER A 255 -18.62 -21.32 34.33
C SER A 255 -19.75 -20.46 33.73
N ILE A 256 -20.95 -20.47 34.37
CA ILE A 256 -22.12 -19.75 33.89
C ILE A 256 -21.91 -18.22 33.88
N PRO A 257 -21.53 -17.57 35.00
CA PRO A 257 -21.28 -16.14 35.03
C PRO A 257 -20.12 -15.72 34.13
N ILE A 258 -19.09 -16.56 33.96
CA ILE A 258 -17.98 -16.30 33.04
C ILE A 258 -18.48 -16.26 31.57
N VAL A 259 -19.31 -17.23 31.19
CA VAL A 259 -19.90 -17.26 29.83
C VAL A 259 -20.80 -16.03 29.58
N ILE A 260 -21.66 -15.67 30.56
CA ILE A 260 -22.51 -14.48 30.45
C ILE A 260 -21.68 -13.21 30.33
N LEU A 261 -20.61 -13.07 31.10
CA LEU A 261 -19.69 -11.92 31.04
C LEU A 261 -18.99 -11.84 29.67
N LEU A 262 -18.54 -12.98 29.11
CA LEU A 262 -17.93 -13.04 27.81
C LEU A 262 -18.92 -12.61 26.69
N PHE A 263 -20.15 -13.14 26.71
CA PHE A 263 -21.17 -12.72 25.72
C PHE A 263 -21.56 -11.23 25.86
N GLY A 264 -21.65 -10.74 27.10
CA GLY A 264 -21.92 -9.33 27.36
C GLY A 264 -20.76 -8.42 26.85
N SER A 265 -19.53 -8.86 27.03
CA SER A 265 -18.35 -8.13 26.55
C SER A 265 -18.29 -8.06 25.03
N ILE A 266 -18.75 -9.09 24.31
CA ILE A 266 -18.82 -9.08 22.84
C ILE A 266 -19.70 -7.92 22.35
N GLY A 267 -20.91 -7.75 22.94
CA GLY A 267 -21.83 -6.67 22.57
C GLY A 267 -21.25 -5.29 22.86
N TYR A 268 -20.54 -5.13 23.97
CA TYR A 268 -19.86 -3.90 24.34
C TYR A 268 -18.74 -3.55 23.35
N PHE A 269 -17.84 -4.50 23.06
CA PHE A 269 -16.72 -4.27 22.13
C PHE A 269 -17.21 -4.03 20.71
N TRP A 270 -18.20 -4.80 20.23
CA TRP A 270 -18.77 -4.63 18.89
C TRP A 270 -19.25 -3.20 18.61
N LYS A 271 -19.87 -2.57 19.63
CA LYS A 271 -20.37 -1.19 19.50
C LYS A 271 -19.26 -0.13 19.52
N ASN A 272 -18.14 -0.41 20.19
CA ASN A 272 -17.08 0.57 20.44
C ASN A 272 -15.84 0.40 19.54
N ILE A 273 -15.70 -0.74 18.85
CA ILE A 273 -14.59 -0.97 17.93
C ILE A 273 -14.88 -0.24 16.60
N ARG A 274 -13.90 0.51 16.14
CA ARG A 274 -13.97 1.18 14.83
C ARG A 274 -13.93 0.13 13.71
N SER A 275 -14.82 0.30 12.71
CA SER A 275 -14.86 -0.57 11.54
C SER A 275 -13.99 0.02 10.44
N GLU A 276 -12.88 -0.61 10.14
CA GLU A 276 -11.95 -0.23 9.08
C GLU A 276 -11.61 -1.47 8.24
N LEU A 277 -11.31 -1.27 6.97
CA LEU A 277 -10.89 -2.38 6.09
C LEU A 277 -9.49 -2.88 6.47
N SER A 278 -8.59 -1.96 6.78
CA SER A 278 -7.25 -2.21 7.27
C SER A 278 -6.73 -0.97 7.99
N PRO A 279 -6.03 -1.11 9.12
CA PRO A 279 -5.35 0.01 9.73
C PRO A 279 -4.26 0.54 8.79
N LEU A 280 -3.91 1.82 8.98
CA LEU A 280 -2.78 2.41 8.28
C LEU A 280 -1.48 1.75 8.78
N GLU A 281 -0.71 1.24 7.86
CA GLU A 281 0.59 0.64 8.14
C GLU A 281 1.70 1.68 8.03
N ASP A 282 2.70 1.53 8.87
CA ASP A 282 3.91 2.32 8.78
C ASP A 282 4.81 1.78 7.65
N ARG A 283 4.85 2.50 6.54
CA ARG A 283 5.65 2.17 5.35
C ARG A 283 6.88 3.06 5.20
N SER A 284 7.20 3.79 6.25
CA SER A 284 8.30 4.76 6.25
C SER A 284 8.21 5.79 5.11
N MET A 285 6.98 6.12 4.66
CA MET A 285 6.76 7.10 3.59
C MET A 285 5.52 7.95 3.83
N ILE A 286 5.71 9.27 3.84
CA ILE A 286 4.65 10.27 3.92
C ILE A 286 4.64 11.07 2.62
N SER A 287 3.48 11.23 2.01
CA SER A 287 3.32 12.04 0.80
C SER A 287 2.61 13.34 1.11
N VAL A 288 3.10 14.44 0.55
CA VAL A 288 2.43 15.74 0.58
C VAL A 288 2.08 16.12 -0.85
N ASN A 289 0.80 16.23 -1.15
CA ASN A 289 0.32 16.68 -2.44
C ASN A 289 0.04 18.18 -2.38
N MET A 290 0.58 18.91 -3.32
CA MET A 290 0.47 20.37 -3.41
C MET A 290 -0.37 20.75 -4.61
N ARG A 291 -1.27 21.71 -4.44
CA ARG A 291 -2.09 22.25 -5.51
C ARG A 291 -2.11 23.76 -5.42
N GLY A 292 -1.62 24.41 -6.47
CA GLY A 292 -1.67 25.85 -6.60
C GLY A 292 -3.07 26.40 -6.86
N PRO A 293 -3.26 27.72 -6.75
CA PRO A 293 -4.41 28.39 -7.33
C PRO A 293 -4.46 28.17 -8.84
N GLU A 294 -5.64 28.35 -9.46
CA GLU A 294 -5.75 28.22 -10.90
C GLU A 294 -4.90 29.27 -11.63
N GLY A 295 -4.19 28.81 -12.65
CA GLY A 295 -3.23 29.67 -13.36
C GLY A 295 -1.88 29.84 -12.65
N ALA A 296 -1.63 29.12 -11.55
CA ALA A 296 -0.34 29.13 -10.89
C ALA A 296 0.77 28.69 -11.85
N THR A 297 1.81 29.50 -11.96
CA THR A 297 2.97 29.21 -12.80
C THR A 297 3.84 28.11 -12.17
N PHE A 298 4.68 27.51 -12.96
CA PHE A 298 5.66 26.53 -12.48
C PHE A 298 6.56 27.11 -11.38
N GLU A 299 7.04 28.35 -11.54
CA GLU A 299 7.90 29.01 -10.55
C GLU A 299 7.21 29.19 -9.20
N PHE A 300 5.95 29.61 -9.24
CA PHE A 300 5.15 29.75 -8.01
C PHE A 300 5.06 28.41 -7.27
N ILE A 301 4.77 27.32 -8.00
CA ILE A 301 4.68 25.99 -7.40
C ILE A 301 6.04 25.49 -6.92
N ARG A 302 7.11 25.73 -7.66
CA ARG A 302 8.47 25.38 -7.26
C ARG A 302 8.84 26.06 -5.93
N ASP A 303 8.64 27.38 -5.84
CA ASP A 303 8.97 28.15 -4.65
C ASP A 303 8.11 27.76 -3.43
N TYR A 304 6.84 27.40 -3.69
CA TYR A 304 5.97 26.85 -2.67
C TYR A 304 6.42 25.44 -2.22
N ALA A 305 6.79 24.59 -3.17
CA ALA A 305 7.29 23.25 -2.87
C ALA A 305 8.59 23.27 -2.07
N ASP A 306 9.48 24.24 -2.34
CA ASP A 306 10.72 24.47 -1.58
C ASP A 306 10.41 24.86 -0.12
N ARG A 307 9.37 25.66 0.13
CA ARG A 307 8.91 25.96 1.51
C ARG A 307 8.37 24.72 2.21
N ILE A 308 7.54 23.93 1.53
CA ILE A 308 7.01 22.68 2.12
C ILE A 308 8.14 21.69 2.40
N GLU A 309 9.16 21.63 1.54
CA GLU A 309 10.36 20.83 1.76
C GLU A 309 11.12 21.25 3.00
N GLN A 310 11.33 22.57 3.22
CA GLN A 310 11.96 23.09 4.43
C GLN A 310 11.16 22.77 5.70
N ILE A 311 9.83 22.86 5.65
CA ILE A 311 8.95 22.47 6.75
C ILE A 311 9.12 20.99 7.06
N ALA A 312 9.05 20.12 6.03
CA ALA A 312 9.21 18.69 6.19
C ALA A 312 10.60 18.32 6.73
N ASP A 313 11.64 19.02 6.29
CA ASP A 313 13.02 18.87 6.73
C ASP A 313 13.18 19.17 8.22
N SER A 314 12.57 20.24 8.69
CA SER A 314 12.64 20.67 10.09
C SER A 314 11.85 19.77 11.05
N ILE A 315 10.73 19.19 10.59
CA ILE A 315 9.82 18.38 11.41
C ILE A 315 10.31 16.93 11.55
N ALA A 316 10.95 16.39 10.52
CA ALA A 316 11.33 15.00 10.46
C ALA A 316 12.86 14.82 10.41
N PRO A 317 13.56 14.94 11.53
CA PRO A 317 14.99 14.60 11.61
C PRO A 317 15.24 13.12 11.28
N GLU A 318 14.25 12.25 11.46
CA GLU A 318 14.29 10.82 11.14
C GLU A 318 14.15 10.51 9.64
N LYS A 319 14.20 11.54 8.80
CA LYS A 319 14.16 11.34 7.34
C LYS A 319 15.41 10.66 6.82
N GLN A 320 15.22 9.76 5.86
CA GLN A 320 16.28 9.25 5.00
C GLN A 320 16.51 10.19 3.82
N SER A 321 15.42 10.64 3.19
CA SER A 321 15.47 11.57 2.06
C SER A 321 14.13 12.25 1.83
N ILE A 322 14.17 13.41 1.15
CA ILE A 322 12.98 14.11 0.67
C ILE A 322 13.04 14.16 -0.85
N MET A 323 11.97 13.75 -1.50
CA MET A 323 11.80 13.84 -2.94
C MET A 323 10.69 14.84 -3.26
N THR A 324 11.05 15.94 -3.91
CA THR A 324 10.11 17.00 -4.26
C THR A 324 9.96 17.09 -5.77
N ARG A 325 8.74 17.02 -6.26
CA ARG A 325 8.39 17.19 -7.66
C ARG A 325 7.46 18.37 -7.83
N SER A 326 7.80 19.28 -8.71
CA SER A 326 7.00 20.45 -9.05
C SER A 326 6.65 20.43 -10.54
N TRP A 327 5.41 20.80 -10.87
CA TRP A 327 4.93 20.99 -12.25
C TRP A 327 3.94 22.17 -12.30
N GLU A 328 3.52 22.56 -13.49
CA GLU A 328 2.55 23.64 -13.63
C GLU A 328 1.23 23.33 -12.92
N GLY A 329 0.81 24.18 -11.98
CA GLY A 329 -0.41 24.05 -11.20
C GLY A 329 -0.34 23.13 -9.97
N GLY A 330 0.73 22.34 -9.77
CA GLY A 330 0.84 21.45 -8.64
C GLY A 330 2.22 20.87 -8.36
N GLY A 331 2.32 20.16 -7.26
CA GLY A 331 3.54 19.47 -6.84
C GLY A 331 3.26 18.30 -5.93
N SER A 332 4.28 17.52 -5.66
CA SER A 332 4.24 16.47 -4.65
C SER A 332 5.59 16.36 -3.95
N LEU A 333 5.52 16.10 -2.65
CA LEU A 333 6.70 15.79 -1.84
C LEU A 333 6.50 14.41 -1.24
N ASN A 334 7.50 13.55 -1.35
CA ASN A 334 7.55 12.27 -0.66
C ASN A 334 8.69 12.32 0.35
N LEU A 335 8.31 12.28 1.62
CA LEU A 335 9.22 12.19 2.75
C LEU A 335 9.45 10.71 3.04
N ILE A 336 10.66 10.25 2.82
CA ILE A 336 11.09 8.88 3.08
C ILE A 336 11.77 8.89 4.44
N LEU A 337 11.23 8.10 5.38
CA LEU A 337 11.73 7.98 6.74
C LEU A 337 12.74 6.82 6.85
N SER A 338 13.59 6.87 7.87
CA SER A 338 14.42 5.74 8.28
C SER A 338 13.56 4.53 8.68
N ASP A 339 14.18 3.38 8.84
CA ASP A 339 13.48 2.16 9.25
C ASP A 339 12.75 2.39 10.59
N ILE A 340 11.58 1.76 10.77
CA ILE A 340 10.77 1.89 11.98
C ILE A 340 11.55 1.51 13.26
N LYS A 341 12.54 0.62 13.14
CA LYS A 341 13.39 0.18 14.24
C LYS A 341 14.46 1.21 14.64
N GLU A 342 14.74 2.16 13.75
CA GLU A 342 15.80 3.19 13.94
C GLU A 342 15.25 4.55 14.37
N ARG A 343 13.92 4.70 14.53
CA ARG A 343 13.27 5.96 14.89
C ARG A 343 12.34 5.81 16.08
N GLU A 344 12.20 6.88 16.83
CA GLU A 344 11.35 6.93 18.02
C GLU A 344 9.88 7.20 17.66
N ARG A 345 9.64 8.08 16.68
CA ARG A 345 8.29 8.48 16.27
C ARG A 345 7.75 7.62 15.14
N SER A 346 6.48 7.24 15.24
CA SER A 346 5.76 6.55 14.17
C SER A 346 5.53 7.48 12.96
N GLN A 347 5.35 6.88 11.77
CA GLN A 347 4.94 7.63 10.58
C GLN A 347 3.66 8.45 10.82
N MET A 348 2.72 7.94 11.63
CA MET A 348 1.45 8.63 11.91
C MET A 348 1.68 9.90 12.72
N GLU A 349 2.53 9.88 13.75
CA GLU A 349 2.87 11.03 14.58
C GLU A 349 3.59 12.12 13.79
N ILE A 350 4.54 11.71 12.93
CA ILE A 350 5.24 12.63 12.02
C ILE A 350 4.25 13.23 11.02
N ALA A 351 3.37 12.42 10.43
CA ALA A 351 2.37 12.88 9.46
C ALA A 351 1.36 13.84 10.09
N GLU A 352 0.93 13.61 11.33
CA GLU A 352 0.04 14.51 12.06
C GLU A 352 0.72 15.86 12.34
N THR A 353 1.97 15.85 12.81
CA THR A 353 2.75 17.05 13.06
C THR A 353 2.96 17.83 11.77
N LEU A 354 3.39 17.16 10.71
CA LEU A 354 3.57 17.76 9.39
C LEU A 354 2.26 18.35 8.85
N SER A 355 1.14 17.65 9.02
CA SER A 355 -0.16 18.15 8.60
C SER A 355 -0.57 19.44 9.31
N LYS A 356 -0.26 19.58 10.59
CA LYS A 356 -0.55 20.79 11.38
C LYS A 356 0.28 21.99 10.87
N GLU A 357 1.56 21.79 10.58
CA GLU A 357 2.43 22.87 10.11
C GLU A 357 2.16 23.26 8.66
N VAL A 358 1.97 22.27 7.77
CA VAL A 358 1.66 22.52 6.36
C VAL A 358 0.33 23.28 6.19
N ARG A 359 -0.65 23.10 7.08
CA ARG A 359 -1.92 23.85 7.05
C ARG A 359 -1.77 25.35 7.35
N LYS A 360 -0.67 25.76 7.98
CA LYS A 360 -0.41 27.20 8.25
C LYS A 360 0.00 27.93 6.98
N GLU A 361 0.46 27.22 5.98
CA GLU A 361 0.82 27.78 4.68
C GLU A 361 -0.43 28.10 3.86
N THR A 362 -0.64 29.38 3.56
CA THR A 362 -1.84 29.91 2.91
C THR A 362 -1.69 30.23 1.43
N LEU A 363 -0.45 30.21 0.90
CA LEU A 363 -0.17 30.57 -0.48
C LEU A 363 -0.76 29.59 -1.51
N ALA A 364 -0.74 28.33 -1.17
CA ALA A 364 -1.32 27.25 -1.94
C ALA A 364 -1.87 26.17 -0.99
N ARG A 365 -2.48 25.13 -1.52
CA ARG A 365 -3.00 24.03 -0.70
C ARG A 365 -2.03 22.88 -0.72
N ALA A 366 -1.69 22.36 0.46
CA ALA A 366 -0.91 21.14 0.60
C ALA A 366 -1.62 20.14 1.54
N PHE A 367 -1.55 18.88 1.17
CA PHE A 367 -2.26 17.79 1.84
C PHE A 367 -1.28 16.69 2.20
N VAL A 368 -1.13 16.43 3.48
CA VAL A 368 -0.36 15.29 3.97
C VAL A 368 -1.21 14.03 3.83
N GLN A 369 -0.68 13.04 3.15
CA GLN A 369 -1.37 11.80 2.84
C GLN A 369 -0.48 10.61 3.15
N GLN A 370 -1.04 9.58 3.77
CA GLN A 370 -0.40 8.31 4.00
C GLN A 370 -0.96 7.27 3.04
N GLN A 371 -0.12 6.34 2.61
CA GLN A 371 -0.58 5.27 1.72
C GLN A 371 -1.47 4.29 2.48
N SER A 372 -2.65 4.03 1.94
CA SER A 372 -3.52 2.95 2.42
C SER A 372 -2.93 1.59 2.04
N THR A 373 -3.03 0.62 2.94
CA THR A 373 -2.58 -0.76 2.72
C THR A 373 -3.31 -1.43 1.57
N PHE A 374 -4.60 -1.22 1.48
CA PHE A 374 -5.48 -1.79 0.45
C PHE A 374 -6.32 -0.71 -0.22
N GLY A 375 -6.41 -0.75 -1.53
CA GLY A 375 -7.44 -0.07 -2.32
C GLY A 375 -7.35 1.42 -2.50
N GLY A 376 -6.29 2.07 -2.05
CA GLY A 376 -6.11 3.50 -2.29
C GLY A 376 -5.72 3.80 -3.75
N ARG A 377 -6.57 4.45 -4.53
CA ARG A 377 -6.14 5.13 -5.75
C ARG A 377 -5.08 6.18 -5.36
N ARG A 378 -3.93 6.15 -6.00
CA ARG A 378 -2.90 7.20 -5.84
C ARG A 378 -3.55 8.58 -6.00
N GLY A 379 -3.60 9.38 -4.92
CA GLY A 379 -3.97 10.79 -4.95
C GLY A 379 -5.46 11.15 -4.83
N GLY A 380 -6.35 10.21 -4.52
CA GLY A 380 -7.76 10.52 -4.26
C GLY A 380 -8.10 10.68 -2.78
N MET A 381 -8.99 11.63 -2.44
CA MET A 381 -9.58 11.69 -1.12
C MET A 381 -10.51 10.49 -0.89
N PRO A 382 -10.64 9.99 0.37
CA PRO A 382 -11.40 8.76 0.66
C PRO A 382 -12.89 8.88 0.33
N ILE A 383 -13.46 10.09 0.40
CA ILE A 383 -14.84 10.37 0.06
C ILE A 383 -14.87 11.29 -1.15
N GLN A 384 -15.60 10.90 -2.20
CA GLN A 384 -15.74 11.66 -3.42
C GLN A 384 -17.21 11.84 -3.75
N TYR A 385 -17.63 13.10 -3.88
CA TYR A 385 -18.98 13.48 -4.33
C TYR A 385 -18.94 13.99 -5.76
N VAL A 386 -19.95 13.68 -6.52
CA VAL A 386 -20.17 14.24 -7.85
C VAL A 386 -21.35 15.19 -7.78
N LEU A 387 -21.09 16.48 -8.03
CA LEU A 387 -22.14 17.49 -8.19
C LEU A 387 -22.45 17.62 -9.69
N GLN A 388 -23.73 17.51 -10.04
CA GLN A 388 -24.21 17.65 -11.41
C GLN A 388 -25.22 18.80 -11.50
N ALA A 389 -25.11 19.58 -12.55
CA ALA A 389 -26.10 20.58 -12.89
C ALA A 389 -26.30 20.64 -14.42
N PRO A 390 -27.43 21.10 -14.93
CA PRO A 390 -27.69 21.23 -16.38
C PRO A 390 -26.72 22.14 -17.11
N THR A 391 -26.18 23.17 -16.43
CA THR A 391 -25.24 24.15 -16.99
C THR A 391 -24.12 24.44 -16.02
N LEU A 392 -22.96 24.87 -16.55
CA LEU A 392 -21.81 25.27 -15.74
C LEU A 392 -22.10 26.48 -14.87
N ASP A 393 -22.95 27.43 -15.36
CA ASP A 393 -23.33 28.63 -14.61
C ASP A 393 -24.01 28.28 -13.28
N LYS A 394 -24.90 27.27 -13.29
CA LYS A 394 -25.55 26.78 -12.07
C LYS A 394 -24.58 26.14 -11.10
N LEU A 395 -23.56 25.43 -11.62
CA LEU A 395 -22.48 24.91 -10.78
C LEU A 395 -21.65 26.04 -10.17
N GLN A 396 -21.35 27.06 -10.96
CA GLN A 396 -20.59 28.23 -10.49
C GLN A 396 -21.33 29.00 -9.38
N GLU A 397 -22.64 29.10 -9.47
CA GLU A 397 -23.48 29.76 -8.46
C GLU A 397 -23.57 28.93 -7.15
N PHE A 398 -23.76 27.63 -7.27
CA PHE A 398 -24.00 26.73 -6.13
C PHE A 398 -22.76 26.32 -5.39
N LEU A 399 -21.66 26.11 -6.12
CA LEU A 399 -20.41 25.51 -5.60
C LEU A 399 -19.79 26.25 -4.41
N PRO A 400 -19.70 27.60 -4.38
CA PRO A 400 -19.16 28.34 -3.24
C PRO A 400 -19.94 28.10 -1.95
N THR A 401 -21.27 28.13 -2.01
CA THR A 401 -22.14 27.90 -0.86
C THR A 401 -22.01 26.46 -0.34
N PHE A 402 -21.94 25.50 -1.25
CA PHE A 402 -21.70 24.10 -0.88
C PHE A 402 -20.35 23.92 -0.18
N MET A 403 -19.27 24.44 -0.76
CA MET A 403 -17.92 24.34 -0.20
C MET A 403 -17.80 25.04 1.15
N GLN A 404 -18.47 26.17 1.33
CA GLN A 404 -18.51 26.86 2.62
C GLN A 404 -19.13 25.95 3.69
N LYS A 405 -20.29 25.36 3.45
CA LYS A 405 -20.97 24.46 4.40
C LYS A 405 -20.13 23.21 4.72
N VAL A 406 -19.43 22.66 3.73
CA VAL A 406 -18.56 21.51 3.95
C VAL A 406 -17.35 21.89 4.81
N ASN A 407 -16.74 23.06 4.58
CA ASN A 407 -15.59 23.52 5.36
C ASN A 407 -15.96 23.93 6.80
N GLU A 408 -17.20 24.38 7.03
CA GLU A 408 -17.71 24.69 8.37
C GLU A 408 -18.07 23.43 9.18
N SER A 409 -18.20 22.28 8.53
CA SER A 409 -18.55 21.03 9.20
C SER A 409 -17.35 20.45 9.97
N PRO A 410 -17.49 20.16 11.27
CA PRO A 410 -16.42 19.58 12.07
C PRO A 410 -16.08 18.12 11.69
N VAL A 411 -16.94 17.49 10.87
CA VAL A 411 -16.75 16.10 10.41
C VAL A 411 -15.67 16.00 9.36
N PHE A 412 -15.53 17.03 8.51
CA PHE A 412 -14.56 17.05 7.42
C PHE A 412 -13.30 17.83 7.84
N GLN A 413 -12.17 17.16 7.87
CA GLN A 413 -10.89 17.83 8.12
C GLN A 413 -10.53 18.76 6.95
N MET A 414 -10.96 18.41 5.74
CA MET A 414 -10.66 19.11 4.52
C MET A 414 -11.59 18.68 3.39
N ALA A 415 -11.93 19.65 2.54
CA ALA A 415 -12.60 19.42 1.28
C ALA A 415 -11.91 20.16 0.14
N ASP A 416 -11.85 19.54 -1.02
CA ASP A 416 -11.35 20.17 -2.24
C ASP A 416 -12.28 19.87 -3.42
N VAL A 417 -12.24 20.72 -4.43
CA VAL A 417 -13.04 20.62 -5.63
C VAL A 417 -12.14 20.70 -6.87
N ASN A 418 -12.42 19.86 -7.84
CA ASN A 418 -11.64 19.79 -9.09
C ASN A 418 -12.05 20.86 -10.12
N LEU A 419 -13.23 21.45 -9.99
CA LEU A 419 -13.72 22.53 -10.87
C LEU A 419 -13.66 23.86 -10.13
N ARG A 420 -12.96 24.81 -10.69
CA ARG A 420 -12.85 26.18 -10.18
C ARG A 420 -13.08 27.13 -11.33
N PHE A 421 -13.69 28.28 -11.03
CA PHE A 421 -14.03 29.28 -12.03
C PHE A 421 -13.15 30.54 -11.87
N THR A 422 -11.96 30.38 -11.30
CA THR A 422 -11.08 31.51 -10.93
C THR A 422 -9.88 31.65 -11.82
N LYS A 423 -9.74 30.78 -12.85
CA LYS A 423 -8.60 30.85 -13.76
C LYS A 423 -8.66 32.14 -14.57
N PRO A 424 -7.67 33.03 -14.44
CA PRO A 424 -7.60 34.23 -15.30
C PRO A 424 -7.34 33.81 -16.74
N GLU A 425 -8.16 34.33 -17.66
CA GLU A 425 -8.02 34.10 -19.09
C GLU A 425 -7.84 35.43 -19.81
N ALA A 426 -6.85 35.49 -20.72
CA ALA A 426 -6.72 36.61 -21.60
C ALA A 426 -7.50 36.35 -22.90
N ARG A 427 -8.61 37.05 -23.09
CA ARG A 427 -9.40 36.96 -24.30
C ARG A 427 -8.91 38.00 -25.31
N ILE A 428 -8.49 37.54 -26.48
CA ILE A 428 -8.04 38.42 -27.57
C ILE A 428 -9.18 38.57 -28.55
N GLU A 429 -9.68 39.80 -28.71
CA GLU A 429 -10.70 40.16 -29.70
C GLU A 429 -10.02 40.89 -30.86
N ILE A 430 -10.19 40.34 -32.05
CA ILE A 430 -9.63 40.92 -33.28
C ILE A 430 -10.65 41.84 -33.92
N ASP A 431 -10.33 43.12 -34.01
CA ASP A 431 -11.08 44.10 -34.83
C ASP A 431 -10.85 43.79 -36.32
N ARG A 432 -11.82 43.08 -36.89
CA ARG A 432 -11.72 42.58 -38.28
C ARG A 432 -11.77 43.70 -39.30
N ASP A 433 -12.51 44.77 -39.05
CA ASP A 433 -12.66 45.88 -39.95
C ASP A 433 -11.36 46.69 -40.00
N LYS A 434 -10.77 46.97 -38.88
CA LYS A 434 -9.48 47.62 -38.75
C LYS A 434 -8.36 46.77 -39.34
N ALA A 435 -8.35 45.46 -39.10
CA ALA A 435 -7.37 44.57 -39.70
C ALA A 435 -7.43 44.57 -41.24
N SER A 436 -8.66 44.56 -41.80
CA SER A 436 -8.89 44.62 -43.23
C SER A 436 -8.39 45.95 -43.84
N LEU A 437 -8.68 47.06 -43.20
CA LEU A 437 -8.22 48.38 -43.61
C LEU A 437 -6.70 48.50 -43.62
N LEU A 438 -6.02 47.84 -42.69
CA LEU A 438 -4.58 47.80 -42.59
C LEU A 438 -3.93 46.72 -43.48
N GLY A 439 -4.71 45.97 -44.24
CA GLY A 439 -4.20 44.89 -45.10
C GLY A 439 -3.64 43.71 -44.34
N VAL A 440 -4.11 43.46 -43.10
CA VAL A 440 -3.67 42.35 -42.24
C VAL A 440 -4.76 41.29 -42.18
N SER A 441 -4.44 40.05 -42.54
CA SER A 441 -5.38 38.94 -42.43
C SER A 441 -5.52 38.46 -40.98
N THR A 442 -6.74 38.08 -40.57
CA THR A 442 -6.99 37.45 -39.27
C THR A 442 -6.13 36.21 -39.05
N ARG A 443 -5.83 35.49 -40.12
CA ARG A 443 -4.94 34.32 -40.10
C ARG A 443 -3.51 34.68 -39.69
N ASN A 444 -2.97 35.76 -40.25
CA ASN A 444 -1.65 36.21 -39.89
C ASN A 444 -1.57 36.66 -38.44
N ILE A 445 -2.62 37.35 -37.93
CA ILE A 445 -2.70 37.71 -36.51
C ILE A 445 -2.68 36.46 -35.62
N ALA A 446 -3.54 35.48 -35.91
CA ALA A 446 -3.62 34.24 -35.14
C ALA A 446 -2.31 33.46 -35.18
N GLN A 447 -1.66 33.34 -36.34
CA GLN A 447 -0.37 32.66 -36.47
C GLN A 447 0.75 33.39 -35.72
N THR A 448 0.81 34.70 -35.81
CA THR A 448 1.83 35.49 -35.09
C THR A 448 1.68 35.32 -33.58
N LEU A 449 0.45 35.38 -33.07
CA LEU A 449 0.17 35.15 -31.66
C LEU A 449 0.51 33.71 -31.24
N GLN A 450 0.22 32.72 -32.08
CA GLN A 450 0.58 31.34 -31.84
C GLN A 450 2.10 31.15 -31.75
N TYR A 451 2.87 31.72 -32.71
CA TYR A 451 4.33 31.66 -32.65
C TYR A 451 4.90 32.38 -31.43
N ALA A 452 4.31 33.50 -31.05
CA ALA A 452 4.79 34.31 -29.95
C ALA A 452 4.54 33.68 -28.57
N LEU A 453 3.36 33.05 -28.37
CA LEU A 453 2.87 32.68 -27.04
C LEU A 453 2.90 31.17 -26.74
N SER A 454 2.83 30.31 -27.77
CA SER A 454 2.64 28.86 -27.55
C SER A 454 3.87 27.99 -27.85
N GLY A 455 5.01 28.54 -28.24
CA GLY A 455 6.20 27.75 -28.53
C GLY A 455 5.98 26.77 -29.69
N GLN A 456 5.88 27.29 -30.92
CA GLN A 456 5.54 26.44 -32.06
C GLN A 456 6.74 25.69 -32.61
N ARG A 457 6.51 24.44 -33.01
CA ARG A 457 7.48 23.65 -33.74
C ARG A 457 7.71 24.24 -35.15
N MET A 458 8.94 24.68 -35.40
CA MET A 458 9.35 25.25 -36.68
C MET A 458 9.94 24.21 -37.64
N GLY A 459 10.46 23.10 -37.11
CA GLY A 459 11.09 22.08 -37.92
C GLY A 459 11.79 21.02 -37.06
N TYR A 460 12.68 20.28 -37.71
CA TYR A 460 13.51 19.26 -37.08
C TYR A 460 14.97 19.43 -37.52
N PHE A 461 15.88 18.99 -36.66
CA PHE A 461 17.28 18.80 -37.01
C PHE A 461 17.77 17.43 -36.51
N TYR A 462 18.84 16.93 -37.12
CA TYR A 462 19.45 15.67 -36.76
C TYR A 462 20.80 15.91 -36.10
N MET A 463 21.02 15.27 -34.96
CA MET A 463 22.28 15.32 -34.23
C MET A 463 22.52 13.97 -33.58
N ASN A 464 23.74 13.40 -33.73
CA ASN A 464 24.13 12.12 -33.14
C ASN A 464 23.14 10.95 -33.44
N GLY A 465 22.62 10.91 -34.71
CA GLY A 465 21.68 9.87 -35.14
C GLY A 465 20.25 9.98 -34.58
N LYS A 466 19.93 11.06 -33.85
CA LYS A 466 18.61 11.34 -33.30
C LYS A 466 18.00 12.59 -33.95
N GLN A 467 16.67 12.58 -34.04
CA GLN A 467 15.90 13.71 -34.56
C GLN A 467 15.42 14.55 -33.37
N TYR A 468 15.68 15.86 -33.44
CA TYR A 468 15.27 16.86 -32.44
C TYR A 468 14.32 17.86 -33.08
N GLN A 469 13.37 18.37 -32.27
CA GLN A 469 12.44 19.42 -32.70
C GLN A 469 13.10 20.79 -32.53
N ILE A 470 12.79 21.71 -33.48
CA ILE A 470 13.12 23.10 -33.32
C ILE A 470 11.85 23.82 -32.84
N LEU A 471 11.87 24.31 -31.61
CA LEU A 471 10.77 25.08 -31.02
C LEU A 471 11.17 26.56 -31.04
N GLY A 472 10.31 27.40 -31.63
CA GLY A 472 10.50 28.85 -31.62
C GLY A 472 9.52 29.51 -30.67
N GLU A 473 10.01 30.36 -29.78
CA GLU A 473 9.19 31.15 -28.88
C GLU A 473 9.82 32.50 -28.58
N ILE A 474 9.00 33.49 -28.22
CA ILE A 474 9.50 34.76 -27.70
C ILE A 474 10.07 34.56 -26.31
N ASN A 475 11.17 35.29 -26.01
CA ASN A 475 11.79 35.24 -24.70
C ASN A 475 10.73 35.49 -23.60
N ARG A 476 10.77 34.67 -22.57
CA ARG A 476 9.79 34.68 -21.48
C ARG A 476 9.67 36.03 -20.77
N GLN A 477 10.76 36.77 -20.65
CA GLN A 477 10.75 38.11 -20.06
C GLN A 477 9.94 39.13 -20.88
N GLN A 478 9.71 38.84 -22.16
CA GLN A 478 8.94 39.71 -23.10
C GLN A 478 7.45 39.27 -23.23
N ARG A 479 7.01 38.29 -22.48
CA ARG A 479 5.62 37.79 -22.50
C ARG A 479 5.02 37.54 -21.10
N ASN A 480 5.59 38.17 -20.06
CA ASN A 480 5.17 37.96 -18.67
C ASN A 480 3.93 38.76 -18.29
N THR A 481 3.59 39.80 -18.99
CA THR A 481 2.45 40.68 -18.69
C THR A 481 1.52 40.85 -19.87
N PRO A 482 0.21 41.12 -19.68
CA PRO A 482 -0.72 41.41 -20.77
C PRO A 482 -0.31 42.63 -21.59
N VAL A 483 0.48 43.53 -21.04
CA VAL A 483 1.01 44.72 -21.75
C VAL A 483 2.00 44.31 -22.84
N ASP A 484 2.69 43.20 -22.66
CA ASP A 484 3.70 42.71 -23.64
C ASP A 484 3.06 42.29 -24.96
N LEU A 485 1.74 41.98 -24.97
CA LEU A 485 1.00 41.75 -26.21
C LEU A 485 1.05 42.94 -27.17
N LYS A 486 1.22 44.18 -26.69
CA LYS A 486 1.36 45.39 -27.49
C LYS A 486 2.69 45.47 -28.23
N SER A 487 3.67 44.69 -27.82
CA SER A 487 4.97 44.63 -28.49
C SER A 487 5.01 43.59 -29.63
N ILE A 488 3.94 42.84 -29.83
CA ILE A 488 3.85 41.86 -30.91
C ILE A 488 3.32 42.55 -32.17
N TYR A 489 4.14 42.60 -33.19
CA TYR A 489 3.81 43.24 -34.50
C TYR A 489 3.42 42.17 -35.50
N VAL A 490 2.43 42.49 -36.32
CA VAL A 490 1.97 41.63 -37.41
C VAL A 490 2.29 42.34 -38.75
N ARG A 491 2.87 41.61 -39.69
CA ARG A 491 3.19 42.16 -40.97
C ARG A 491 1.94 42.40 -41.82
N SER A 492 1.79 43.62 -42.36
CA SER A 492 0.77 43.97 -43.32
C SER A 492 1.14 43.48 -44.73
N ASN A 493 0.15 43.23 -45.58
CA ASN A 493 0.36 42.93 -46.99
C ASN A 493 0.85 44.15 -47.78
N ASN A 494 0.75 45.35 -47.22
CA ASN A 494 1.14 46.60 -47.83
C ASN A 494 2.56 47.06 -47.44
N GLY A 495 3.29 46.26 -46.70
CA GLY A 495 4.67 46.54 -46.28
C GLY A 495 4.84 46.68 -44.77
#